data_dfb0dfe44f9e9871f32fbef6ced5771f
#
_entry.id   dfb0dfe44f9e9871f32fbef6ced5771f
#
_cell.length_a   1.000
_cell.length_b   1.000
_cell.length_c   1.000
_cell.angle_alpha   90.00
_cell.angle_beta   90.00
_cell.angle_gamma   90.00
#
_symmetry.space_group_name_H-M   'P 1'
#
loop_
_entity.id
_entity.type
_entity.pdbx_description
1 polymer ?
#
loop_
_entity_poly.entity_id
_entity_poly.type
_entity_poly.pdbx_seq_one_letter_code
_entity_poly.pdbx_strand_id
1 'polypeptide(L)'
;EAMQFMCDFYQGWNQKRADQLLTFFQLDENEKISTLSKGNTAKVNILLGLSLDADFILMDEPFSGIDLFSREQIADVFTSHLVENRGVIITTHEIQDIEHLIDKAILLSGGSILKEFHTEEMREKEGKSVVDVMREVYLG
;
A
#
# COMPACT_ATOMS: atom_id res chain seq x y z
N GLU A 1 -8.30 -20.99 4.31
CA GLU A 1 -9.62 -20.53 4.81
C GLU A 1 -9.92 -19.10 4.41
N ALA A 2 -9.03 -18.10 4.65
CA ALA A 2 -9.30 -16.68 4.33
C ALA A 2 -9.54 -16.44 2.84
N MET A 3 -8.69 -16.99 1.96
CA MET A 3 -8.86 -16.87 0.51
C MET A 3 -10.14 -17.55 0.03
N GLN A 4 -10.50 -18.72 0.62
CA GLN A 4 -11.74 -19.39 0.30
C GLN A 4 -12.96 -18.57 0.71
N PHE A 5 -12.92 -17.95 1.90
CA PHE A 5 -13.96 -17.02 2.33
C PHE A 5 -14.12 -15.84 1.34
N MET A 6 -13.01 -15.24 0.91
CA MET A 6 -13.05 -14.16 -0.08
C MET A 6 -13.65 -14.63 -1.41
N CYS A 7 -13.26 -15.81 -1.87
CA CYS A 7 -13.80 -16.41 -3.09
C CYS A 7 -15.32 -16.66 -3.00
N ASP A 8 -15.80 -17.13 -1.85
CA ASP A 8 -17.21 -17.49 -1.67
C ASP A 8 -18.13 -16.28 -1.51
N PHE A 9 -17.63 -15.17 -0.93
CA PHE A 9 -18.46 -14.04 -0.52
C PHE A 9 -18.24 -12.75 -1.31
N TYR A 10 -17.13 -12.62 -2.04
CA TYR A 10 -16.84 -11.40 -2.79
C TYR A 10 -16.86 -11.64 -4.29
N GLN A 11 -17.78 -10.94 -4.98
CA GLN A 11 -17.75 -10.88 -6.44
C GLN A 11 -16.48 -10.15 -6.89
N GLY A 12 -15.84 -10.67 -7.93
CA GLY A 12 -14.58 -10.10 -8.42
C GLY A 12 -13.33 -10.64 -7.74
N TRP A 13 -13.43 -11.73 -6.97
CA TRP A 13 -12.24 -12.43 -6.49
C TRP A 13 -11.46 -13.03 -7.66
N ASN A 14 -10.16 -12.72 -7.70
CA ASN A 14 -9.24 -13.18 -8.74
C ASN A 14 -8.24 -14.18 -8.15
N GLN A 15 -8.57 -15.46 -8.25
CA GLN A 15 -7.73 -16.53 -7.70
C GLN A 15 -6.33 -16.55 -8.29
N LYS A 16 -6.20 -16.31 -9.60
CA LYS A 16 -4.88 -16.27 -10.25
C LYS A 16 -3.98 -15.18 -9.67
N ARG A 17 -4.54 -14.01 -9.38
CA ARG A 17 -3.80 -12.91 -8.75
C ARG A 17 -3.44 -13.25 -7.31
N ALA A 18 -4.34 -13.89 -6.58
CA ALA A 18 -4.08 -14.35 -5.21
C ALA A 18 -2.89 -15.35 -5.18
N ASP A 19 -2.86 -16.31 -6.10
CA ASP A 19 -1.76 -17.28 -6.20
C ASP A 19 -0.42 -16.60 -6.56
N GLN A 20 -0.46 -15.61 -7.44
CA GLN A 20 0.72 -14.80 -7.78
C GLN A 20 1.23 -14.01 -6.56
N LEU A 21 0.32 -13.42 -5.77
CA LEU A 21 0.67 -12.69 -4.55
C LEU A 21 1.18 -13.59 -3.44
N LEU A 22 0.62 -14.80 -3.27
CA LEU A 22 1.17 -15.82 -2.36
C LEU A 22 2.64 -16.11 -2.69
N THR A 23 2.91 -16.31 -3.97
CA THR A 23 4.28 -16.58 -4.46
C THR A 23 5.18 -15.37 -4.25
N PHE A 24 4.70 -14.17 -4.60
CA PHE A 24 5.45 -12.92 -4.47
C PHE A 24 5.87 -12.64 -3.02
N PHE A 25 4.93 -12.79 -2.09
CA PHE A 25 5.17 -12.59 -0.67
C PHE A 25 5.79 -13.78 0.04
N GLN A 26 5.98 -14.91 -0.65
CA GLN A 26 6.50 -16.16 -0.08
C GLN A 26 5.67 -16.64 1.12
N LEU A 27 4.35 -16.55 1.03
CA LEU A 27 3.42 -16.98 2.07
C LEU A 27 3.02 -18.44 1.88
N ASP A 28 2.87 -19.16 2.99
CA ASP A 28 2.31 -20.52 3.00
C ASP A 28 0.79 -20.44 3.20
N GLU A 29 0.02 -20.90 2.21
CA GLU A 29 -1.45 -20.91 2.28
C GLU A 29 -2.02 -21.79 3.41
N ASN A 30 -1.23 -22.73 3.92
CA ASN A 30 -1.61 -23.64 4.99
C ASN A 30 -1.30 -23.09 6.39
N GLU A 31 -0.53 -22.01 6.47
CA GLU A 31 -0.21 -21.38 7.75
C GLU A 31 -1.44 -20.69 8.34
N LYS A 32 -1.63 -20.85 9.65
CA LYS A 32 -2.75 -20.19 10.34
C LYS A 32 -2.46 -18.69 10.50
N ILE A 33 -3.42 -17.84 10.18
CA ILE A 33 -3.30 -16.38 10.35
C ILE A 33 -2.91 -16.00 11.79
N SER A 34 -3.41 -16.72 12.78
CA SER A 34 -3.11 -16.49 14.20
C SER A 34 -1.64 -16.74 14.59
N THR A 35 -0.88 -17.45 13.77
CA THR A 35 0.56 -17.72 14.01
C THR A 35 1.49 -16.84 13.19
N LEU A 36 0.95 -16.02 12.29
CA LEU A 36 1.74 -15.15 11.43
C LEU A 36 2.43 -14.03 12.22
N SER A 37 3.61 -13.64 11.76
CA SER A 37 4.25 -12.39 12.18
C SER A 37 3.39 -11.18 11.77
N LYS A 38 3.63 -10.01 12.38
CA LYS A 38 2.96 -8.77 11.97
C LYS A 38 3.19 -8.44 10.49
N GLY A 39 4.41 -8.64 10.00
CA GLY A 39 4.75 -8.42 8.60
C GLY A 39 3.98 -9.38 7.67
N ASN A 40 3.93 -10.66 7.99
CA ASN A 40 3.18 -11.63 7.19
C ASN A 40 1.67 -11.39 7.27
N THR A 41 1.15 -10.95 8.41
CA THR A 41 -0.26 -10.53 8.53
C THR A 41 -0.57 -9.35 7.61
N ALA A 42 0.31 -8.34 7.55
CA ALA A 42 0.16 -7.21 6.64
C ALA A 42 0.17 -7.66 5.17
N LYS A 43 1.08 -8.56 4.79
CA LYS A 43 1.14 -9.14 3.44
C LYS A 43 -0.13 -9.90 3.08
N VAL A 44 -0.69 -10.69 4.01
CA VAL A 44 -1.97 -11.38 3.81
C VAL A 44 -3.10 -10.37 3.58
N ASN A 45 -3.20 -9.32 4.38
CA ASN A 45 -4.23 -8.29 4.21
C ASN A 45 -4.13 -7.62 2.83
N ILE A 46 -2.91 -7.30 2.39
CA ILE A 46 -2.67 -6.71 1.07
C ILE A 46 -3.01 -7.71 -0.04
N LEU A 47 -2.63 -8.97 0.10
CA LEU A 47 -3.00 -10.04 -0.83
C LEU A 47 -4.52 -10.11 -0.99
N LEU A 48 -5.26 -10.17 0.11
CA LEU A 48 -6.73 -10.27 0.06
C LEU A 48 -7.36 -9.06 -0.64
N GLY A 49 -6.89 -7.85 -0.34
CA GLY A 49 -7.38 -6.62 -0.97
C GLY A 49 -7.02 -6.53 -2.46
N LEU A 50 -5.75 -6.80 -2.80
CA LEU A 50 -5.28 -6.75 -4.18
C LEU A 50 -5.89 -7.84 -5.08
N SER A 51 -6.33 -8.95 -4.52
CA SER A 51 -6.93 -10.04 -5.27
C SER A 51 -8.38 -9.79 -5.68
N LEU A 52 -8.99 -8.70 -5.23
CA LEU A 52 -10.28 -8.25 -5.74
C LEU A 52 -10.09 -7.44 -7.03
N ASP A 53 -10.99 -7.64 -7.99
CA ASP A 53 -11.07 -6.83 -9.22
C ASP A 53 -11.76 -5.51 -8.90
N ALA A 54 -10.97 -4.53 -8.46
CA ALA A 54 -11.39 -3.18 -8.13
C ALA A 54 -10.52 -2.17 -8.89
N ASP A 55 -11.13 -1.09 -9.34
CA ASP A 55 -10.42 0.01 -10.03
C ASP A 55 -9.60 0.85 -9.05
N PHE A 56 -10.04 0.91 -7.78
CA PHE A 56 -9.37 1.64 -6.71
C PHE A 56 -9.16 0.76 -5.49
N ILE A 57 -8.02 0.94 -4.84
CA ILE A 57 -7.62 0.25 -3.62
C ILE A 57 -7.28 1.31 -2.58
N LEU A 58 -7.95 1.23 -1.42
CA LEU A 58 -7.69 2.12 -0.29
C LEU A 58 -7.00 1.32 0.81
N MET A 59 -5.87 1.84 1.30
CA MET A 59 -5.11 1.25 2.38
C MET A 59 -4.85 2.28 3.46
N ASP A 60 -5.16 1.91 4.70
CA ASP A 60 -4.94 2.74 5.87
C ASP A 60 -3.72 2.23 6.64
N GLU A 61 -2.66 3.05 6.69
CA GLU A 61 -1.39 2.77 7.38
C GLU A 61 -0.81 1.36 7.09
N PRO A 62 -0.68 0.93 5.83
CA PRO A 62 -0.30 -0.46 5.50
C PRO A 62 1.11 -0.85 5.93
N PHE A 63 1.96 0.12 6.28
CA PHE A 63 3.36 -0.09 6.67
C PHE A 63 3.59 0.00 8.18
N SER A 64 2.57 0.35 8.96
CA SER A 64 2.71 0.65 10.37
C SER A 64 3.05 -0.58 11.20
N GLY A 65 4.11 -0.47 12.01
CA GLY A 65 4.50 -1.48 13.00
C GLY A 65 5.04 -2.78 12.43
N ILE A 66 5.44 -2.81 11.15
CA ILE A 66 6.08 -3.96 10.50
C ILE A 66 7.59 -3.74 10.34
N ASP A 67 8.33 -4.85 10.22
CA ASP A 67 9.78 -4.82 10.02
C ASP A 67 10.17 -4.29 8.63
N LEU A 68 11.43 -3.86 8.51
CA LEU A 68 11.97 -3.26 7.29
C LEU A 68 11.81 -4.17 6.06
N PHE A 69 12.14 -5.46 6.18
CA PHE A 69 12.09 -6.39 5.04
C PHE A 69 10.66 -6.62 4.55
N SER A 70 9.71 -6.78 5.48
CA SER A 70 8.30 -6.89 5.13
C SER A 70 7.79 -5.61 4.46
N ARG A 71 8.24 -4.44 4.92
CA ARG A 71 7.90 -3.14 4.36
C ARG A 71 8.41 -3.00 2.92
N GLU A 72 9.67 -3.35 2.67
CA GLU A 72 10.26 -3.36 1.32
C GLU A 72 9.49 -4.29 0.38
N GLN A 73 9.17 -5.51 0.79
CA GLN A 73 8.40 -6.44 -0.03
C GLN A 73 6.98 -5.92 -0.34
N ILE A 74 6.34 -5.26 0.63
CA ILE A 74 5.04 -4.63 0.41
C ILE A 74 5.18 -3.45 -0.57
N ALA A 75 6.21 -2.63 -0.44
CA ALA A 75 6.48 -1.53 -1.36
C ALA A 75 6.70 -2.04 -2.80
N ASP A 76 7.47 -3.12 -2.95
CA ASP A 76 7.76 -3.73 -4.26
C ASP A 76 6.50 -4.21 -4.99
N VAL A 77 5.45 -4.64 -4.27
CA VAL A 77 4.21 -5.08 -4.92
C VAL A 77 3.55 -3.94 -5.69
N PHE A 78 3.67 -2.69 -5.21
CA PHE A 78 3.06 -1.52 -5.85
C PHE A 78 3.75 -1.13 -7.17
N THR A 79 4.98 -1.53 -7.38
CA THR A 79 5.70 -1.35 -8.66
C THR A 79 5.54 -2.54 -9.59
N SER A 80 4.88 -3.59 -9.14
CA SER A 80 4.66 -4.81 -9.91
C SER A 80 3.43 -4.72 -10.83
N HIS A 81 3.37 -5.61 -11.80
CA HIS A 81 2.20 -5.78 -12.67
C HIS A 81 0.91 -6.20 -11.93
N LEU A 82 1.02 -6.59 -10.65
CA LEU A 82 -0.13 -7.04 -9.84
C LEU A 82 -1.07 -5.90 -9.45
N VAL A 83 -0.60 -4.66 -9.49
CA VAL A 83 -1.42 -3.45 -9.26
C VAL A 83 -1.56 -2.57 -10.52
N GLU A 84 -1.04 -3.02 -11.66
CA GLU A 84 -1.07 -2.27 -12.90
C GLU A 84 -2.49 -1.87 -13.31
N ASN A 85 -2.65 -0.63 -13.80
CA ASN A 85 -3.92 -0.03 -14.22
C ASN A 85 -4.97 0.15 -13.10
N ARG A 86 -4.56 0.18 -11.84
CA ARG A 86 -5.45 0.46 -10.71
C ARG A 86 -5.00 1.69 -9.92
N GLY A 87 -5.96 2.47 -9.45
CA GLY A 87 -5.69 3.56 -8.53
C GLY A 87 -5.41 3.02 -7.12
N VAL A 88 -4.30 3.44 -6.50
CA VAL A 88 -3.97 3.08 -5.12
C VAL A 88 -3.94 4.33 -4.27
N ILE A 89 -4.69 4.35 -3.18
CA ILE A 89 -4.71 5.42 -2.19
C ILE A 89 -4.21 4.85 -0.87
N ILE A 90 -3.14 5.43 -0.36
CA ILE A 90 -2.50 5.01 0.90
C ILE A 90 -2.54 6.18 1.88
N THR A 91 -3.08 5.97 3.07
CA THR A 91 -2.86 6.88 4.19
C THR A 91 -1.63 6.42 4.96
N THR A 92 -0.73 7.31 5.28
CA THR A 92 0.44 6.99 6.09
C THR A 92 1.08 8.24 6.68
N HIS A 93 1.75 8.07 7.81
CA HIS A 93 2.67 9.05 8.38
C HIS A 93 4.15 8.64 8.19
N GLU A 94 4.41 7.44 7.66
CA GLU A 94 5.74 6.89 7.37
C GLU A 94 6.09 7.08 5.88
N ILE A 95 6.16 8.34 5.45
CA ILE A 95 6.28 8.70 4.03
C ILE A 95 7.65 8.38 3.43
N GLN A 96 8.72 8.41 4.23
CA GLN A 96 10.10 8.29 3.74
C GLN A 96 10.36 7.00 2.97
N ASP A 97 9.75 5.90 3.42
CA ASP A 97 9.99 4.58 2.85
C ASP A 97 9.26 4.35 1.52
N ILE A 98 8.20 5.13 1.27
CA ILE A 98 7.33 4.95 0.10
C ILE A 98 7.28 6.17 -0.83
N GLU A 99 8.00 7.24 -0.51
CA GLU A 99 7.95 8.48 -1.30
C GLU A 99 8.25 8.25 -2.78
N HIS A 100 9.14 7.32 -3.09
CA HIS A 100 9.52 6.96 -4.46
C HIS A 100 8.41 6.26 -5.25
N LEU A 101 7.35 5.79 -4.57
CA LEU A 101 6.19 5.11 -5.18
C LEU A 101 5.02 6.04 -5.44
N ILE A 102 5.08 7.28 -4.93
CA ILE A 102 3.93 8.18 -4.88
C ILE A 102 3.95 9.13 -6.08
N ASP A 103 2.89 9.07 -6.89
CA ASP A 103 2.69 10.03 -7.99
C ASP A 103 2.14 11.37 -7.47
N LYS A 104 1.23 11.31 -6.51
CA LYS A 104 0.52 12.48 -5.97
C LYS A 104 0.40 12.39 -4.46
N ALA A 105 0.75 13.46 -3.76
CA ALA A 105 0.58 13.60 -2.33
C ALA A 105 -0.55 14.58 -2.00
N ILE A 106 -1.34 14.24 -0.97
CA ILE A 106 -2.41 15.07 -0.42
C ILE A 106 -2.18 15.20 1.08
N LEU A 107 -1.94 16.41 1.54
CA LEU A 107 -1.73 16.72 2.96
C LEU A 107 -3.04 17.12 3.62
N LEU A 108 -3.39 16.45 4.71
CA LEU A 108 -4.65 16.62 5.41
C LEU A 108 -4.41 17.12 6.84
N SER A 109 -5.26 18.04 7.30
CA SER A 109 -5.33 18.43 8.71
C SER A 109 -6.72 18.94 9.06
N GLY A 110 -7.21 18.57 10.25
CA GLY A 110 -8.50 19.02 10.73
C GLY A 110 -9.68 18.73 9.81
N GLY A 111 -9.61 17.62 9.05
CA GLY A 111 -10.65 17.24 8.07
C GLY A 111 -10.63 18.01 6.75
N SER A 112 -9.59 18.81 6.51
CA SER A 112 -9.42 19.62 5.30
C SER A 112 -8.14 19.28 4.56
N ILE A 113 -8.16 19.46 3.24
CA ILE A 113 -6.97 19.37 2.41
C ILE A 113 -6.19 20.68 2.58
N LEU A 114 -4.95 20.58 3.06
CA LEU A 114 -4.04 21.70 3.19
C LEU A 114 -3.26 21.95 1.90
N LYS A 115 -2.81 20.88 1.26
CA LYS A 115 -2.04 20.95 0.00
C LYS A 115 -2.18 19.63 -0.76
N GLU A 116 -2.22 19.72 -2.08
CA GLU A 116 -2.05 18.59 -2.98
C GLU A 116 -1.02 18.93 -4.06
N PHE A 117 -0.22 17.96 -4.46
CA PHE A 117 0.83 18.16 -5.47
C PHE A 117 1.31 16.83 -6.07
N HIS A 118 1.84 16.90 -7.29
CA HIS A 118 2.55 15.80 -7.92
C HIS A 118 4.00 15.78 -7.42
N THR A 119 4.45 14.62 -6.97
CA THR A 119 5.76 14.46 -6.30
C THR A 119 6.92 14.73 -7.24
N GLU A 120 6.85 14.24 -8.48
CA GLU A 120 7.89 14.46 -9.49
C GLU A 120 7.99 15.94 -9.90
N GLU A 121 6.86 16.59 -10.15
CA GLU A 121 6.85 18.03 -10.45
C GLU A 121 7.44 18.88 -9.31
N MET A 122 7.13 18.52 -8.07
CA MET A 122 7.66 19.22 -6.90
C MET A 122 9.18 19.05 -6.82
N ARG A 123 9.67 17.85 -7.07
CA ARG A 123 11.11 17.57 -7.08
C ARG A 123 11.84 18.31 -8.20
N GLU A 124 11.28 18.31 -9.41
CA GLU A 124 11.89 18.98 -10.57
C GLU A 124 11.88 20.51 -10.47
N LYS A 125 10.76 21.11 -10.03
CA LYS A 125 10.58 22.55 -10.01
C LYS A 125 11.16 23.23 -8.77
N GLU A 126 11.05 22.58 -7.61
CA GLU A 126 11.41 23.17 -6.32
C GLU A 126 12.54 22.42 -5.58
N GLY A 127 12.96 21.25 -6.09
CA GLY A 127 13.98 20.43 -5.45
C GLY A 127 13.55 19.85 -4.10
N LYS A 128 12.22 19.77 -3.85
CA LYS A 128 11.69 19.36 -2.55
C LYS A 128 11.17 17.92 -2.59
N SER A 129 11.43 17.20 -1.51
CA SER A 129 10.79 15.93 -1.21
C SER A 129 9.38 16.12 -0.64
N VAL A 130 8.58 15.07 -0.58
CA VAL A 130 7.27 15.11 0.11
C VAL A 130 7.44 15.49 1.57
N VAL A 131 8.49 14.97 2.22
CA VAL A 131 8.82 15.28 3.62
C VAL A 131 9.14 16.76 3.81
N ASP A 132 9.86 17.38 2.86
CA ASP A 132 10.16 18.83 2.93
C ASP A 132 8.87 19.66 2.86
N VAL A 133 7.97 19.31 1.93
CA VAL A 133 6.67 19.98 1.81
C VAL A 133 5.81 19.78 3.06
N MET A 134 5.82 18.56 3.64
CA MET A 134 5.12 18.28 4.90
C MET A 134 5.63 19.17 6.04
N ARG A 135 6.95 19.32 6.17
CA ARG A 135 7.54 20.20 7.20
C ARG A 135 7.11 21.64 7.02
N GLU A 136 7.12 22.15 5.81
CA GLU A 136 6.67 23.52 5.51
C GLU A 136 5.19 23.73 5.86
N VAL A 137 4.34 22.75 5.53
CA VAL A 137 2.88 22.87 5.71
C VAL A 137 2.44 22.69 7.17
N TYR A 138 3.07 21.75 7.88
CA TYR A 138 2.66 21.41 9.26
C TYR A 138 3.46 22.13 10.35
N LEU A 139 4.67 22.59 10.07
CA LEU A 139 5.58 23.19 11.06
C LEU A 139 5.87 24.69 10.78
N GLY A 140 5.58 25.16 9.58
CA GLY A 140 5.69 26.58 9.18
C GLY A 140 4.47 27.34 9.58
#